data_f41568f83fa3d7a502d8781d749f8318
#
_entry.id   f41568f83fa3d7a502d8781d749f8318
#
_cell.length_a   1.000
_cell.length_b   1.000
_cell.length_c   1.000
_cell.angle_alpha   90.00
_cell.angle_beta   90.00
_cell.angle_gamma   90.00
#
_symmetry.space_group_name_H-M   'P 1'
#
loop_
_entity.id
_entity.type
_entity.pdbx_description
1 polymer ?
#
loop_
_entity_poly.entity_id
_entity_poly.type
_entity_poly.pdbx_seq_one_letter_code
_entity_poly.pdbx_strand_id
1 'polypeptide(L)'
;MFSRPYSMILRAVLLFSVAIPGSAPAQTEPFKGLNDYILNAMKDWETPGLALAIVKNDSVIFMKGYGVRKMGEDAPVTPRTIFAIASTTKAMTAACLGMLVDSAKVKWDDPVTKHLPWFQLSDPYVTRELTVRDILCHRSGLERGDNLWYFSPYSREEVLRRVRFLKPEWSFRSRYGYQNIMFVAAGQIIPSVTGMTWDAFIADRLFTPLGMTRTNTSVKLLAGMDDVATPHEKIDDAMLPVVWPNFDNVGSAGAVNSCVQDMAQWLRLNLNRGIFKGKRLLSADVIKEMQTPQTIIRIDSVDQALRPSNHFAAYGFGWTLRDYLGRKLVQHDGALDGMRARVAFVPEEKLGFVILMNSQNTNLHSSIAYRILDHYLGGPPRDWSSELLKIVKEQEEKDKAEEKKTIDSRVKGTKPSLALEDFAGTYDNEMYGPVIVKVENGKLAVQFYPTYIGEADHWHYDTFQVVWKDRSIGKDMITFTLGPEGKVSELRWQGFTMFTKTK
;
A
#
# COMPACT_ATOMS: atom_id res chain seq x y z
N MET A 1 -41.80 70.38 46.72
CA MET A 1 -42.02 70.37 45.27
C MET A 1 -40.95 69.44 44.67
N PHE A 2 -41.28 68.23 44.38
CA PHE A 2 -40.32 67.19 43.96
C PHE A 2 -40.50 66.91 42.46
N SER A 3 -39.52 67.21 41.65
CA SER A 3 -39.47 66.83 40.20
C SER A 3 -38.76 65.47 40.08
N ARG A 4 -39.45 64.49 39.44
CA ARG A 4 -38.90 63.20 39.07
C ARG A 4 -38.23 63.33 37.69
N PRO A 5 -37.03 62.67 37.46
CA PRO A 5 -36.49 62.54 36.12
C PRO A 5 -37.02 61.25 35.48
N TYR A 6 -37.38 61.34 34.17
CA TYR A 6 -37.71 60.23 33.30
C TYR A 6 -36.45 59.47 32.87
N SER A 7 -36.41 58.18 33.13
CA SER A 7 -35.36 57.30 32.59
C SER A 7 -35.74 56.81 31.20
N MET A 8 -34.97 57.18 30.20
CA MET A 8 -35.03 56.66 28.83
C MET A 8 -34.32 55.30 28.79
N ILE A 9 -35.08 54.21 28.53
CA ILE A 9 -34.53 52.88 28.29
C ILE A 9 -34.18 52.79 26.80
N LEU A 10 -32.87 52.80 26.50
CA LEU A 10 -32.33 52.57 25.18
C LEU A 10 -32.34 51.04 24.91
N ARG A 11 -33.25 50.58 24.02
CA ARG A 11 -33.24 49.20 23.51
C ARG A 11 -32.17 49.06 22.43
N ALA A 12 -31.04 48.41 22.78
CA ALA A 12 -30.06 48.00 21.77
C ALA A 12 -30.59 46.80 20.98
N VAL A 13 -30.81 46.98 19.71
CA VAL A 13 -31.12 45.88 18.76
C VAL A 13 -29.80 45.28 18.34
N LEU A 14 -29.48 44.08 18.84
CA LEU A 14 -28.36 43.27 18.37
C LEU A 14 -28.76 42.66 17.02
N LEU A 15 -28.19 43.17 15.94
CA LEU A 15 -28.23 42.52 14.62
C LEU A 15 -27.24 41.35 14.61
N PHE A 16 -27.76 40.13 14.69
CA PHE A 16 -26.97 38.91 14.40
C PHE A 16 -26.80 38.84 12.89
N SER A 17 -25.62 39.17 12.41
CA SER A 17 -25.20 38.82 11.04
C SER A 17 -24.91 37.32 10.96
N VAL A 18 -25.82 36.57 10.37
CA VAL A 18 -25.61 35.19 9.96
C VAL A 18 -24.58 35.21 8.81
N ALA A 19 -23.33 34.87 9.12
CA ALA A 19 -22.33 34.66 8.09
C ALA A 19 -22.71 33.39 7.32
N ILE A 20 -23.24 33.56 6.10
CA ILE A 20 -23.42 32.50 5.13
C ILE A 20 -21.99 31.98 4.82
N PRO A 21 -21.68 30.69 4.99
CA PRO A 21 -20.39 30.19 4.59
C PRO A 21 -20.26 30.38 3.08
N GLY A 22 -19.38 31.30 2.68
CA GLY A 22 -19.04 31.52 1.29
C GLY A 22 -18.56 30.23 0.67
N SER A 23 -19.21 29.75 -0.38
CA SER A 23 -18.70 28.67 -1.21
C SER A 23 -17.29 29.05 -1.65
N ALA A 24 -16.29 28.25 -1.28
CA ALA A 24 -14.93 28.43 -1.77
C ALA A 24 -14.99 28.49 -3.32
N PRO A 25 -14.30 29.43 -3.97
CA PRO A 25 -14.31 29.53 -5.41
C PRO A 25 -13.90 28.20 -6.01
N ALA A 26 -14.67 27.69 -6.98
CA ALA A 26 -14.38 26.46 -7.69
C ALA A 26 -12.96 26.57 -8.27
N GLN A 27 -12.07 25.67 -7.84
CA GLN A 27 -10.69 25.66 -8.33
C GLN A 27 -10.71 25.43 -9.84
N THR A 28 -10.11 26.34 -10.61
CA THR A 28 -10.00 26.19 -12.07
C THR A 28 -9.20 24.94 -12.38
N GLU A 29 -9.70 24.09 -13.28
CA GLU A 29 -8.95 22.91 -13.70
C GLU A 29 -7.63 23.30 -14.37
N PRO A 30 -6.54 22.52 -14.16
CA PRO A 30 -5.20 22.89 -14.65
C PRO A 30 -5.10 22.83 -16.17
N PHE A 31 -5.99 22.05 -16.82
CA PHE A 31 -6.19 22.02 -18.27
C PHE A 31 -7.60 21.53 -18.59
N LYS A 32 -8.10 21.99 -19.73
CA LYS A 32 -9.49 21.74 -20.17
C LYS A 32 -9.80 20.24 -20.27
N GLY A 33 -10.91 19.83 -19.66
CA GLY A 33 -11.46 18.49 -19.74
C GLY A 33 -10.88 17.49 -18.73
N LEU A 34 -10.02 17.89 -17.79
CA LEU A 34 -9.52 16.99 -16.76
C LEU A 34 -10.63 16.51 -15.83
N ASN A 35 -11.54 17.42 -15.41
CA ASN A 35 -12.64 17.04 -14.52
C ASN A 35 -13.57 16.02 -15.19
N ASP A 36 -13.97 16.27 -16.44
CA ASP A 36 -14.84 15.38 -17.19
C ASP A 36 -14.18 14.02 -17.42
N TYR A 37 -12.88 14.01 -17.75
CA TYR A 37 -12.12 12.78 -17.91
C TYR A 37 -12.10 11.95 -16.62
N ILE A 38 -11.85 12.58 -15.46
CA ILE A 38 -11.83 11.88 -14.16
C ILE A 38 -13.23 11.33 -13.84
N LEU A 39 -14.30 12.13 -13.98
CA LEU A 39 -15.65 11.70 -13.64
C LEU A 39 -16.14 10.54 -14.52
N ASN A 40 -15.89 10.60 -15.83
CA ASN A 40 -16.23 9.52 -16.75
C ASN A 40 -15.43 8.24 -16.43
N ALA A 41 -14.12 8.39 -16.24
CA ALA A 41 -13.26 7.26 -15.89
C ALA A 41 -13.65 6.64 -14.54
N MET A 42 -13.98 7.42 -13.51
CA MET A 42 -14.48 6.89 -12.22
C MET A 42 -15.73 6.04 -12.40
N LYS A 43 -16.64 6.43 -13.30
CA LYS A 43 -17.85 5.67 -13.60
C LYS A 43 -17.49 4.35 -14.29
N ASP A 44 -16.61 4.37 -15.30
CA ASP A 44 -16.22 3.19 -16.08
C ASP A 44 -15.45 2.17 -15.24
N TRP A 45 -14.69 2.64 -14.26
CA TRP A 45 -13.90 1.84 -13.32
C TRP A 45 -14.63 1.52 -12.01
N GLU A 46 -15.89 1.94 -11.86
CA GLU A 46 -16.68 1.73 -10.64
C GLU A 46 -15.97 2.24 -9.37
N THR A 47 -15.21 3.34 -9.47
CA THR A 47 -14.42 3.88 -8.34
C THR A 47 -15.27 4.83 -7.50
N PRO A 48 -15.54 4.52 -6.19
CA PRO A 48 -16.44 5.33 -5.37
C PRO A 48 -15.91 6.74 -5.08
N GLY A 49 -14.63 6.86 -4.80
CA GLY A 49 -14.02 8.12 -4.41
C GLY A 49 -12.55 8.25 -4.80
N LEU A 50 -12.15 9.48 -5.10
CA LEU A 50 -10.80 9.83 -5.53
C LEU A 50 -10.45 11.23 -5.04
N ALA A 51 -9.18 11.44 -4.66
CA ALA A 51 -8.61 12.77 -4.44
C ALA A 51 -7.34 12.94 -5.29
N LEU A 52 -7.18 14.14 -5.85
CA LEU A 52 -6.04 14.52 -6.69
C LEU A 52 -5.44 15.85 -6.22
N ALA A 53 -4.12 15.92 -6.14
CA ALA A 53 -3.38 17.19 -6.05
C ALA A 53 -2.30 17.24 -7.13
N ILE A 54 -2.10 18.43 -7.73
CA ILE A 54 -1.03 18.72 -8.71
C ILE A 54 -0.20 19.90 -8.19
N VAL A 55 1.10 19.69 -8.17
CA VAL A 55 2.11 20.70 -7.80
C VAL A 55 2.92 21.07 -9.04
N LYS A 56 3.08 22.36 -9.30
CA LYS A 56 3.93 22.88 -10.37
C LYS A 56 4.68 24.11 -9.85
N ASN A 57 6.00 24.17 -10.07
CA ASN A 57 6.85 25.29 -9.66
C ASN A 57 6.67 25.67 -8.17
N ASP A 58 6.74 24.68 -7.27
CA ASP A 58 6.55 24.81 -5.81
C ASP A 58 5.16 25.30 -5.36
N SER A 59 4.19 25.36 -6.25
CA SER A 59 2.81 25.76 -5.95
C SER A 59 1.84 24.62 -6.18
N VAL A 60 0.86 24.46 -5.28
CA VAL A 60 -0.28 23.56 -5.49
C VAL A 60 -1.23 24.27 -6.46
N ILE A 61 -1.22 23.84 -7.72
CA ILE A 61 -2.03 24.46 -8.80
C ILE A 61 -3.43 23.83 -8.92
N PHE A 62 -3.61 22.62 -8.36
CA PHE A 62 -4.89 21.93 -8.36
C PHE A 62 -4.99 20.98 -7.17
N MET A 63 -6.15 20.92 -6.52
CA MET A 63 -6.42 20.00 -5.42
C MET A 63 -7.94 19.80 -5.28
N LYS A 64 -8.42 18.56 -5.53
CA LYS A 64 -9.86 18.29 -5.56
C LYS A 64 -10.16 16.85 -5.14
N GLY A 65 -11.29 16.66 -4.44
CA GLY A 65 -11.92 15.38 -4.21
C GLY A 65 -13.07 15.14 -5.20
N TYR A 66 -13.33 13.87 -5.50
CA TYR A 66 -14.38 13.41 -6.40
C TYR A 66 -15.08 12.22 -5.76
N GLY A 67 -16.39 12.09 -5.98
CA GLY A 67 -17.19 10.98 -5.48
C GLY A 67 -17.34 10.98 -3.96
N VAL A 68 -17.51 9.81 -3.38
CA VAL A 68 -17.89 9.62 -1.97
C VAL A 68 -16.84 8.84 -1.18
N ARG A 69 -16.78 9.11 0.12
CA ARG A 69 -15.88 8.41 1.07
C ARG A 69 -16.31 6.98 1.28
N LYS A 70 -17.61 6.70 1.21
CA LYS A 70 -18.16 5.36 1.34
C LYS A 70 -19.36 5.21 0.41
N MET A 71 -19.40 4.12 -0.33
CA MET A 71 -20.52 3.79 -1.20
C MET A 71 -21.82 3.65 -0.38
N GLY A 72 -22.91 4.24 -0.88
CA GLY A 72 -24.19 4.26 -0.19
C GLY A 72 -24.35 5.38 0.84
N GLU A 73 -23.35 6.25 1.02
CA GLU A 73 -23.42 7.43 1.88
C GLU A 73 -23.13 8.72 1.09
N ASP A 74 -23.81 9.84 1.42
CA ASP A 74 -23.64 11.14 0.75
C ASP A 74 -22.46 11.95 1.32
N ALA A 75 -21.43 11.28 1.82
CA ALA A 75 -20.26 11.92 2.39
C ALA A 75 -19.17 12.12 1.33
N PRO A 76 -18.96 13.36 0.82
CA PRO A 76 -18.06 13.59 -0.30
C PRO A 76 -16.59 13.38 0.08
N VAL A 77 -15.79 12.96 -0.89
CA VAL A 77 -14.32 13.04 -0.80
C VAL A 77 -13.90 14.49 -0.91
N THR A 78 -13.01 14.92 -0.02
CA THR A 78 -12.42 16.26 -0.01
C THR A 78 -10.89 16.16 -0.18
N PRO A 79 -10.18 17.27 -0.40
CA PRO A 79 -8.71 17.26 -0.36
C PRO A 79 -8.11 16.85 0.99
N ARG A 80 -8.91 16.86 2.04
CA ARG A 80 -8.52 16.51 3.41
C ARG A 80 -8.89 15.07 3.78
N THR A 81 -9.66 14.38 2.93
CA THR A 81 -10.04 12.98 3.14
C THR A 81 -8.80 12.10 3.26
N ILE A 82 -8.76 11.31 4.33
CA ILE A 82 -7.65 10.41 4.62
C ILE A 82 -7.85 9.09 3.88
N PHE A 83 -6.78 8.64 3.21
CA PHE A 83 -6.66 7.35 2.55
C PHE A 83 -5.39 6.64 3.04
N ALA A 84 -5.32 5.32 2.91
CA ALA A 84 -4.05 4.63 2.99
C ALA A 84 -3.19 4.99 1.78
N ILE A 85 -1.96 5.45 2.03
CA ILE A 85 -1.01 5.68 0.94
C ILE A 85 -0.14 4.45 0.65
N ALA A 86 -0.31 3.41 1.46
CA ALA A 86 0.32 2.11 1.30
C ALA A 86 1.83 2.23 0.98
N SER A 87 2.30 1.53 -0.05
CA SER A 87 3.73 1.45 -0.40
C SER A 87 4.39 2.77 -0.77
N THR A 88 3.65 3.86 -1.01
CA THR A 88 4.27 5.20 -1.15
C THR A 88 4.95 5.65 0.16
N THR A 89 4.66 5.01 1.29
CA THR A 89 5.36 5.11 2.59
C THR A 89 6.85 4.83 2.48
N LYS A 90 7.26 3.93 1.58
CA LYS A 90 8.64 3.47 1.46
C LYS A 90 9.63 4.61 1.21
N ALA A 91 9.27 5.55 0.36
CA ALA A 91 10.10 6.71 0.08
C ALA A 91 10.24 7.63 1.31
N MET A 92 9.21 7.72 2.16
CA MET A 92 9.28 8.48 3.40
C MET A 92 10.19 7.78 4.43
N THR A 93 10.14 6.45 4.51
CA THR A 93 11.07 5.66 5.33
C THR A 93 12.52 5.82 4.87
N ALA A 94 12.76 5.79 3.55
CA ALA A 94 14.08 6.06 2.98
C ALA A 94 14.56 7.49 3.30
N ALA A 95 13.66 8.49 3.26
CA ALA A 95 13.98 9.86 3.66
C ALA A 95 14.37 9.96 5.15
N CYS A 96 13.68 9.23 6.04
CA CYS A 96 14.05 9.17 7.46
C CYS A 96 15.47 8.61 7.65
N LEU A 97 15.83 7.53 6.96
CA LEU A 97 17.21 7.03 6.96
C LEU A 97 18.17 8.03 6.33
N GLY A 98 17.75 8.76 5.29
CA GLY A 98 18.51 9.85 4.69
C GLY A 98 18.86 10.97 5.68
N MET A 99 17.94 11.33 6.58
CA MET A 99 18.22 12.28 7.67
C MET A 99 19.28 11.75 8.64
N LEU A 100 19.31 10.43 8.87
CA LEU A 100 20.37 9.81 9.70
C LEU A 100 21.70 9.74 8.93
N VAL A 101 21.67 9.61 7.62
CA VAL A 101 22.90 9.72 6.80
C VAL A 101 23.42 11.17 6.79
N ASP A 102 22.57 12.16 6.63
CA ASP A 102 22.95 13.59 6.69
C ASP A 102 23.59 13.95 8.05
N SER A 103 23.16 13.28 9.12
CA SER A 103 23.73 13.45 10.46
C SER A 103 24.89 12.50 10.78
N ALA A 104 25.41 11.78 9.79
CA ALA A 104 26.52 10.82 9.89
C ALA A 104 26.30 9.67 10.90
N LYS A 105 25.04 9.38 11.27
CA LYS A 105 24.69 8.30 12.20
C LYS A 105 24.56 6.94 11.48
N VAL A 106 24.24 6.95 10.19
CA VAL A 106 24.12 5.78 9.32
C VAL A 106 24.85 6.07 8.02
N LYS A 107 25.40 5.03 7.38
CA LYS A 107 25.88 5.11 6.01
C LYS A 107 25.03 4.18 5.13
N TRP A 108 24.81 4.56 3.87
CA TRP A 108 24.06 3.72 2.94
C TRP A 108 24.65 2.33 2.76
N ASP A 109 25.97 2.22 2.86
CA ASP A 109 26.71 0.97 2.69
C ASP A 109 27.10 0.31 4.01
N ASP A 110 26.56 0.76 5.16
CA ASP A 110 26.66 0.02 6.42
C ASP A 110 25.94 -1.33 6.28
N PRO A 111 26.54 -2.43 6.76
CA PRO A 111 25.81 -3.70 6.89
C PRO A 111 24.61 -3.53 7.81
N VAL A 112 23.47 -4.17 7.45
CA VAL A 112 22.26 -4.14 8.30
C VAL A 112 22.57 -4.67 9.70
N THR A 113 23.41 -5.69 9.81
CA THR A 113 23.84 -6.31 11.08
C THR A 113 24.63 -5.37 12.01
N LYS A 114 25.22 -4.29 11.48
CA LYS A 114 25.82 -3.23 12.32
C LYS A 114 24.80 -2.54 13.20
N HIS A 115 23.59 -2.32 12.67
CA HIS A 115 22.51 -1.62 13.36
C HIS A 115 21.51 -2.58 14.01
N LEU A 116 21.36 -3.79 13.44
CA LEU A 116 20.50 -4.87 13.92
C LEU A 116 21.33 -6.15 14.08
N PRO A 117 22.14 -6.30 15.16
CA PRO A 117 23.08 -7.43 15.31
C PRO A 117 22.40 -8.81 15.33
N TRP A 118 21.12 -8.85 15.66
CA TRP A 118 20.31 -10.07 15.71
C TRP A 118 19.63 -10.42 14.38
N PHE A 119 19.71 -9.54 13.37
CA PHE A 119 19.11 -9.75 12.04
C PHE A 119 19.84 -10.87 11.30
N GLN A 120 19.06 -11.80 10.76
CA GLN A 120 19.60 -12.98 10.05
C GLN A 120 18.70 -13.35 8.89
N LEU A 121 19.30 -13.73 7.77
CA LEU A 121 18.66 -14.38 6.63
C LEU A 121 19.09 -15.86 6.56
N SER A 122 18.43 -16.64 5.71
CA SER A 122 18.75 -18.05 5.49
C SER A 122 20.18 -18.27 4.99
N ASP A 123 20.72 -17.33 4.22
CA ASP A 123 22.10 -17.35 3.72
C ASP A 123 23.02 -16.49 4.61
N PRO A 124 24.03 -17.08 5.28
CA PRO A 124 24.97 -16.34 6.13
C PRO A 124 25.83 -15.32 5.38
N TYR A 125 26.14 -15.57 4.10
CA TYR A 125 26.87 -14.60 3.27
C TYR A 125 26.01 -13.38 3.01
N VAL A 126 24.77 -13.58 2.57
CA VAL A 126 23.82 -12.47 2.35
C VAL A 126 23.55 -11.70 3.63
N THR A 127 23.40 -12.39 4.77
CA THR A 127 23.24 -11.77 6.09
C THR A 127 24.36 -10.77 6.40
N ARG A 128 25.61 -11.16 6.15
CA ARG A 128 26.80 -10.33 6.42
C ARG A 128 26.94 -9.16 5.44
N GLU A 129 26.64 -9.38 4.16
CA GLU A 129 26.89 -8.41 3.08
C GLU A 129 25.71 -7.49 2.78
N LEU A 130 24.51 -7.77 3.32
CA LEU A 130 23.30 -6.97 3.10
C LEU A 130 23.47 -5.59 3.74
N THR A 131 23.39 -4.55 2.92
CA THR A 131 23.57 -3.16 3.37
C THR A 131 22.24 -2.42 3.52
N VAL A 132 22.29 -1.25 4.17
CA VAL A 132 21.14 -0.31 4.24
C VAL A 132 20.65 0.05 2.83
N ARG A 133 21.57 0.22 1.88
CA ARG A 133 21.24 0.43 0.46
C ARG A 133 20.42 -0.72 -0.12
N ASP A 134 20.83 -1.97 0.13
CA ASP A 134 20.20 -3.15 -0.45
C ASP A 134 18.76 -3.34 0.01
N ILE A 135 18.47 -3.07 1.29
CA ILE A 135 17.11 -3.21 1.84
C ILE A 135 16.16 -2.13 1.33
N LEU A 136 16.66 -1.01 0.79
CA LEU A 136 15.85 0.09 0.27
C LEU A 136 15.57 -0.01 -1.23
N CYS A 137 16.20 -0.94 -1.95
CA CYS A 137 16.11 -1.02 -3.41
C CYS A 137 15.70 -2.39 -3.97
N HIS A 138 15.15 -3.27 -3.13
CA HIS A 138 14.55 -4.54 -3.56
C HIS A 138 15.51 -5.49 -4.31
N ARG A 139 16.74 -5.66 -3.81
CA ARG A 139 17.74 -6.56 -4.41
C ARG A 139 18.30 -7.60 -3.43
N SER A 140 17.56 -7.93 -2.37
CA SER A 140 17.95 -8.95 -1.39
C SER A 140 18.05 -10.37 -1.96
N GLY A 141 17.35 -10.65 -3.05
CA GLY A 141 17.26 -11.99 -3.65
C GLY A 141 16.18 -12.88 -3.03
N LEU A 142 15.53 -12.44 -1.94
CA LEU A 142 14.51 -13.23 -1.25
C LEU A 142 13.22 -13.33 -2.06
N GLU A 143 12.51 -14.45 -1.92
CA GLU A 143 11.12 -14.56 -2.32
C GLU A 143 10.25 -13.53 -1.57
N ARG A 144 9.04 -13.25 -2.05
CA ARG A 144 8.26 -12.11 -1.57
C ARG A 144 7.86 -12.20 -0.09
N GLY A 145 7.36 -13.33 0.40
CA GLY A 145 7.09 -13.62 1.81
C GLY A 145 6.04 -12.74 2.50
N ASP A 146 5.09 -12.17 1.77
CA ASP A 146 4.10 -11.24 2.33
C ASP A 146 3.20 -11.91 3.39
N ASN A 147 2.92 -13.22 3.30
CA ASN A 147 2.14 -13.96 4.29
C ASN A 147 2.75 -13.96 5.70
N LEU A 148 4.02 -13.55 5.84
CA LEU A 148 4.67 -13.43 7.15
C LEU A 148 4.17 -12.23 7.97
N TRP A 149 3.71 -11.18 7.29
CA TRP A 149 3.20 -9.98 7.94
C TRP A 149 1.71 -9.74 7.68
N TYR A 150 1.17 -10.20 6.55
CA TYR A 150 -0.20 -9.97 6.13
C TYR A 150 -1.17 -10.64 7.09
N PHE A 151 -1.98 -9.84 7.79
CA PHE A 151 -2.87 -10.25 8.87
C PHE A 151 -2.24 -11.09 9.99
N SER A 152 -0.91 -11.18 10.05
CA SER A 152 -0.23 -11.97 11.06
C SER A 152 -0.26 -11.30 12.44
N PRO A 153 -0.22 -12.07 13.54
CA PRO A 153 -0.15 -11.53 14.89
C PRO A 153 1.26 -11.04 15.28
N TYR A 154 2.24 -11.18 14.38
CA TYR A 154 3.64 -10.93 14.67
C TYR A 154 3.94 -9.43 14.77
N SER A 155 4.79 -9.06 15.74
CA SER A 155 5.37 -7.73 15.82
C SER A 155 6.40 -7.49 14.69
N ARG A 156 6.78 -6.23 14.46
CA ARG A 156 7.84 -5.85 13.51
C ARG A 156 9.13 -6.65 13.73
N GLU A 157 9.53 -6.81 14.99
CA GLU A 157 10.73 -7.58 15.35
C GLU A 157 10.55 -9.07 15.05
N GLU A 158 9.40 -9.64 15.40
CA GLU A 158 9.14 -11.06 15.13
C GLU A 158 9.06 -11.36 13.64
N VAL A 159 8.49 -10.48 12.81
CA VAL A 159 8.55 -10.59 11.34
C VAL A 159 9.99 -10.64 10.86
N LEU A 160 10.87 -9.77 11.39
CA LEU A 160 12.29 -9.77 11.03
C LEU A 160 13.07 -10.97 11.57
N ARG A 161 12.68 -11.52 12.72
CA ARG A 161 13.31 -12.75 13.24
C ARG A 161 12.95 -13.97 12.40
N ARG A 162 11.71 -14.01 11.88
CA ARG A 162 11.22 -15.11 11.05
C ARG A 162 11.68 -15.05 9.60
N VAL A 163 12.12 -13.89 9.10
CA VAL A 163 12.63 -13.76 7.72
C VAL A 163 13.81 -14.68 7.42
N ARG A 164 14.51 -15.19 8.45
CA ARG A 164 15.58 -16.18 8.31
C ARG A 164 15.13 -17.50 7.66
N PHE A 165 13.85 -17.82 7.72
CA PHE A 165 13.27 -19.02 7.10
C PHE A 165 12.85 -18.78 5.64
N LEU A 166 12.82 -17.51 5.20
CA LEU A 166 12.46 -17.14 3.84
C LEU A 166 13.58 -17.53 2.88
N LYS A 167 13.23 -18.24 1.82
CA LYS A 167 14.20 -18.75 0.86
C LYS A 167 14.59 -17.68 -0.16
N PRO A 168 15.83 -17.75 -0.70
CA PRO A 168 16.19 -16.95 -1.86
C PRO A 168 15.47 -17.48 -3.11
N GLU A 169 14.89 -16.58 -3.89
CA GLU A 169 14.33 -16.87 -5.21
C GLU A 169 15.37 -16.59 -6.30
N TRP A 170 16.28 -15.62 -6.04
CA TRP A 170 17.37 -15.26 -6.94
C TRP A 170 18.67 -15.04 -6.15
N SER A 171 19.78 -15.01 -6.88
CA SER A 171 21.06 -14.62 -6.31
C SER A 171 21.02 -13.19 -5.79
N PHE A 172 21.68 -12.96 -4.67
CA PHE A 172 21.81 -11.65 -4.05
C PHE A 172 22.27 -10.57 -5.04
N ARG A 173 21.60 -9.41 -5.06
CA ARG A 173 21.84 -8.28 -5.96
C ARG A 173 21.66 -8.54 -7.47
N SER A 174 21.18 -9.73 -7.89
CA SER A 174 21.14 -10.10 -9.32
C SER A 174 19.96 -9.51 -10.07
N ARG A 175 18.85 -9.26 -9.39
CA ARG A 175 17.63 -8.72 -10.00
C ARG A 175 16.71 -8.04 -9.00
N TYR A 176 15.76 -7.31 -9.52
CA TYR A 176 14.67 -6.71 -8.75
C TYR A 176 13.72 -7.79 -8.23
N GLY A 177 13.49 -7.81 -6.93
CA GLY A 177 12.53 -8.67 -6.23
C GLY A 177 11.85 -7.87 -5.13
N TYR A 178 10.61 -7.41 -5.38
CA TYR A 178 9.89 -6.53 -4.45
C TYR A 178 9.70 -7.17 -3.09
N GLN A 179 10.22 -6.54 -2.03
CA GLN A 179 10.26 -7.11 -0.68
C GLN A 179 9.85 -6.09 0.39
N ASN A 180 8.66 -6.27 0.98
CA ASN A 180 8.15 -5.40 2.04
C ASN A 180 8.95 -5.53 3.35
N ILE A 181 9.36 -6.76 3.71
CA ILE A 181 10.04 -7.05 4.98
C ILE A 181 11.38 -6.30 5.08
N MET A 182 12.07 -6.07 3.96
CA MET A 182 13.30 -5.28 3.97
C MET A 182 13.06 -3.82 4.38
N PHE A 183 11.91 -3.26 4.06
CA PHE A 183 11.53 -1.94 4.57
C PHE A 183 11.14 -1.96 6.05
N VAL A 184 10.69 -3.11 6.60
CA VAL A 184 10.56 -3.26 8.06
C VAL A 184 11.94 -3.19 8.72
N ALA A 185 12.95 -3.86 8.15
CA ALA A 185 14.33 -3.76 8.63
C ALA A 185 14.83 -2.30 8.59
N ALA A 186 14.58 -1.58 7.48
CA ALA A 186 14.89 -0.16 7.36
C ALA A 186 14.24 0.68 8.48
N GLY A 187 12.96 0.41 8.78
CA GLY A 187 12.25 1.06 9.90
C GLY A 187 12.84 0.74 11.27
N GLN A 188 13.35 -0.49 11.48
CA GLN A 188 13.93 -0.89 12.77
C GLN A 188 15.38 -0.40 12.98
N ILE A 189 16.09 0.02 11.94
CA ILE A 189 17.36 0.73 12.07
C ILE A 189 17.17 2.08 12.79
N ILE A 190 16.05 2.75 12.60
CA ILE A 190 15.80 4.06 13.21
C ILE A 190 15.80 4.00 14.76
N PRO A 191 15.01 3.13 15.43
CA PRO A 191 15.07 3.02 16.88
C PRO A 191 16.43 2.54 17.41
N SER A 192 17.15 1.67 16.69
CA SER A 192 18.47 1.23 17.14
C SER A 192 19.51 2.35 17.17
N VAL A 193 19.35 3.39 16.34
CA VAL A 193 20.28 4.51 16.20
C VAL A 193 19.83 5.73 17.02
N THR A 194 18.52 5.91 17.20
CA THR A 194 17.97 7.15 17.79
C THR A 194 17.25 6.97 19.13
N GLY A 195 16.87 5.74 19.48
CA GLY A 195 15.99 5.44 20.60
C GLY A 195 14.50 5.78 20.35
N MET A 196 14.16 6.41 19.23
CA MET A 196 12.77 6.73 18.85
C MET A 196 12.20 5.62 17.96
N THR A 197 10.93 5.27 18.15
CA THR A 197 10.27 4.39 17.18
C THR A 197 10.25 5.03 15.79
N TRP A 198 10.15 4.23 14.72
CA TRP A 198 9.98 4.75 13.36
C TRP A 198 8.77 5.68 13.27
N ASP A 199 7.67 5.32 13.94
CA ASP A 199 6.42 6.10 13.96
C ASP A 199 6.63 7.49 14.57
N ALA A 200 7.29 7.56 15.72
CA ALA A 200 7.60 8.83 16.39
C ALA A 200 8.61 9.67 15.59
N PHE A 201 9.61 9.01 15.01
CA PHE A 201 10.65 9.69 14.23
C PHE A 201 10.09 10.33 12.96
N ILE A 202 9.29 9.59 12.17
CA ILE A 202 8.72 10.13 10.94
C ILE A 202 7.73 11.25 11.21
N ALA A 203 6.93 11.14 12.28
CA ALA A 203 6.00 12.20 12.71
C ALA A 203 6.75 13.48 13.11
N ASP A 204 7.78 13.37 13.94
CA ASP A 204 8.56 14.51 14.44
C ASP A 204 9.44 15.15 13.34
N ARG A 205 10.13 14.31 12.56
CA ARG A 205 11.18 14.78 11.64
C ARG A 205 10.71 15.05 10.22
N LEU A 206 9.57 14.47 9.81
CA LEU A 206 9.03 14.63 8.46
C LEU A 206 7.64 15.28 8.46
N PHE A 207 6.65 14.70 9.14
CA PHE A 207 5.28 15.18 9.04
C PHE A 207 5.11 16.57 9.66
N THR A 208 5.58 16.76 10.88
CA THR A 208 5.48 18.05 11.60
C THR A 208 6.18 19.19 10.85
N PRO A 209 7.44 19.06 10.39
CA PRO A 209 8.10 20.13 9.64
C PRO A 209 7.44 20.45 8.29
N LEU A 210 6.78 19.48 7.66
CA LEU A 210 6.03 19.67 6.43
C LEU A 210 4.61 20.20 6.66
N GLY A 211 4.13 20.23 7.90
CA GLY A 211 2.75 20.60 8.23
C GLY A 211 1.73 19.56 7.75
N MET A 212 2.10 18.28 7.71
CA MET A 212 1.25 17.16 7.33
C MET A 212 0.40 16.71 8.53
N THR A 213 -0.53 17.56 8.94
CA THR A 213 -1.26 17.45 10.22
C THR A 213 -2.32 16.35 10.23
N ARG A 214 -2.72 15.83 9.08
CA ARG A 214 -3.68 14.74 8.95
C ARG A 214 -3.03 13.39 8.65
N THR A 215 -1.72 13.37 8.54
CA THR A 215 -0.93 12.17 8.23
C THR A 215 -0.56 11.42 9.51
N ASN A 216 -0.73 10.10 9.49
CA ASN A 216 -0.41 9.23 10.63
C ASN A 216 0.15 7.88 10.15
N THR A 217 0.64 7.04 11.07
CA THR A 217 1.33 5.77 10.79
C THR A 217 0.56 4.53 11.21
N SER A 218 -0.70 4.66 11.63
CA SER A 218 -1.48 3.52 12.11
C SER A 218 -2.96 3.70 11.87
N VAL A 219 -3.63 2.64 11.43
CA VAL A 219 -5.09 2.58 11.31
C VAL A 219 -5.81 2.84 12.64
N LYS A 220 -5.17 2.51 13.77
CA LYS A 220 -5.72 2.74 15.12
C LYS A 220 -5.95 4.22 15.43
N LEU A 221 -5.22 5.11 14.78
CA LEU A 221 -5.36 6.55 14.95
C LEU A 221 -6.53 7.13 14.15
N LEU A 222 -7.08 6.39 13.19
CA LEU A 222 -8.20 6.85 12.35
C LEU A 222 -9.52 6.97 13.12
N ALA A 223 -9.71 6.17 14.16
CA ALA A 223 -10.95 6.18 14.96
C ALA A 223 -11.29 7.54 15.60
N GLY A 224 -10.29 8.39 15.82
CA GLY A 224 -10.47 9.76 16.34
C GLY A 224 -10.45 10.85 15.28
N MET A 225 -10.41 10.49 13.97
CA MET A 225 -10.29 11.44 12.88
C MET A 225 -11.59 11.55 12.09
N ASP A 226 -11.92 12.76 11.69
CA ASP A 226 -12.97 13.06 10.72
C ASP A 226 -12.48 12.85 9.28
N ASP A 227 -13.38 12.85 8.33
CA ASP A 227 -13.09 12.83 6.88
C ASP A 227 -12.10 11.72 6.47
N VAL A 228 -12.46 10.48 6.82
CA VAL A 228 -11.71 9.25 6.49
C VAL A 228 -12.48 8.47 5.42
N ALA A 229 -11.79 8.03 4.37
CA ALA A 229 -12.37 7.18 3.33
C ALA A 229 -12.54 5.74 3.83
N THR A 230 -13.59 5.07 3.39
CA THR A 230 -13.76 3.63 3.59
C THR A 230 -13.12 2.89 2.41
N PRO A 231 -12.33 1.82 2.64
CA PRO A 231 -11.82 0.97 1.56
C PRO A 231 -12.95 0.22 0.85
N HIS A 232 -12.81 -0.04 -0.47
CA HIS A 232 -13.77 -0.82 -1.24
C HIS A 232 -13.08 -1.83 -2.14
N GLU A 233 -13.65 -3.03 -2.21
CA GLU A 233 -13.22 -4.10 -3.08
C GLU A 233 -14.36 -4.66 -3.90
N LYS A 234 -14.03 -5.22 -5.07
CA LYS A 234 -14.99 -5.94 -5.88
C LYS A 234 -15.08 -7.38 -5.40
N ILE A 235 -16.18 -7.73 -4.73
CA ILE A 235 -16.47 -9.05 -4.17
C ILE A 235 -17.72 -9.57 -4.86
N ASP A 236 -17.67 -10.75 -5.50
CA ASP A 236 -18.76 -11.35 -6.26
C ASP A 236 -19.38 -10.35 -7.27
N ASP A 237 -18.54 -9.71 -8.07
CA ASP A 237 -18.88 -8.70 -9.08
C ASP A 237 -19.55 -7.41 -8.54
N ALA A 238 -19.64 -7.22 -7.21
CA ALA A 238 -20.16 -6.00 -6.59
C ALA A 238 -19.05 -5.21 -5.87
N MET A 239 -19.02 -3.88 -6.03
CA MET A 239 -18.15 -3.01 -5.26
C MET A 239 -18.70 -2.86 -3.84
N LEU A 240 -17.98 -3.37 -2.84
CA LEU A 240 -18.41 -3.41 -1.44
C LEU A 240 -17.41 -2.71 -0.53
N PRO A 241 -17.88 -2.03 0.54
CA PRO A 241 -16.98 -1.52 1.57
C PRO A 241 -16.36 -2.69 2.35
N VAL A 242 -15.05 -2.60 2.58
CA VAL A 242 -14.30 -3.54 3.41
C VAL A 242 -13.71 -2.86 4.63
N VAL A 243 -13.26 -3.66 5.59
CA VAL A 243 -12.65 -3.15 6.82
C VAL A 243 -11.24 -2.62 6.53
N TRP A 244 -10.85 -1.52 7.16
CA TRP A 244 -9.46 -1.07 7.14
C TRP A 244 -8.54 -2.14 7.74
N PRO A 245 -7.60 -2.69 6.97
CA PRO A 245 -6.67 -3.67 7.51
C PRO A 245 -5.63 -3.02 8.41
N ASN A 246 -5.22 -3.72 9.46
CA ASN A 246 -4.13 -3.26 10.33
C ASN A 246 -2.80 -3.86 9.88
N PHE A 247 -1.93 -3.01 9.35
CA PHE A 247 -0.59 -3.36 8.89
C PHE A 247 0.51 -2.64 9.68
N ASP A 248 0.28 -2.36 10.96
CA ASP A 248 1.27 -1.72 11.85
C ASP A 248 2.58 -2.52 11.94
N ASN A 249 2.50 -3.85 11.77
CA ASN A 249 3.66 -4.75 11.80
C ASN A 249 4.57 -4.64 10.55
N VAL A 250 4.06 -4.07 9.47
CA VAL A 250 4.84 -3.73 8.26
C VAL A 250 4.88 -2.20 8.06
N GLY A 251 4.66 -1.44 9.10
CA GLY A 251 4.37 0.00 9.09
C GLY A 251 5.28 0.82 8.20
N SER A 252 6.60 0.67 8.33
CA SER A 252 7.60 1.39 7.55
C SER A 252 7.63 1.05 6.05
N ALA A 253 6.93 0.00 5.64
CA ALA A 253 6.72 -0.34 4.24
C ALA A 253 5.38 0.14 3.68
N GLY A 254 4.35 0.40 4.55
CA GLY A 254 3.03 0.64 3.98
C GLY A 254 1.91 1.15 4.88
N ALA A 255 2.13 1.49 6.16
CA ALA A 255 1.02 1.84 7.05
C ALA A 255 0.72 3.35 7.17
N VAL A 256 1.37 4.22 6.41
CA VAL A 256 1.04 5.66 6.45
C VAL A 256 -0.33 5.90 5.82
N ASN A 257 -1.16 6.67 6.54
CA ASN A 257 -2.43 7.19 6.08
C ASN A 257 -2.31 8.70 5.91
N SER A 258 -2.82 9.25 4.83
CA SER A 258 -2.65 10.67 4.50
C SER A 258 -3.77 11.18 3.58
N CYS A 259 -3.76 12.48 3.30
CA CYS A 259 -4.63 13.13 2.34
C CYS A 259 -3.81 13.86 1.27
N VAL A 260 -4.44 14.23 0.14
CA VAL A 260 -3.71 14.90 -0.95
C VAL A 260 -3.18 16.28 -0.56
N GLN A 261 -3.82 16.96 0.40
CA GLN A 261 -3.33 18.23 0.95
C GLN A 261 -1.96 18.09 1.61
N ASP A 262 -1.79 17.06 2.43
CA ASP A 262 -0.52 16.77 3.13
C ASP A 262 0.52 16.20 2.15
N MET A 263 0.11 15.27 1.29
CA MET A 263 0.99 14.65 0.30
C MET A 263 1.53 15.66 -0.73
N ALA A 264 0.81 16.74 -1.01
CA ALA A 264 1.32 17.84 -1.84
C ALA A 264 2.56 18.51 -1.19
N GLN A 265 2.65 18.56 0.15
CA GLN A 265 3.83 19.12 0.83
C GLN A 265 5.05 18.17 0.71
N TRP A 266 4.81 16.85 0.76
CA TRP A 266 5.82 15.84 0.47
C TRP A 266 6.35 15.95 -0.96
N LEU A 267 5.49 16.18 -1.97
CA LEU A 267 5.91 16.45 -3.34
C LEU A 267 6.78 17.70 -3.43
N ARG A 268 6.38 18.79 -2.79
CA ARG A 268 7.14 20.05 -2.79
C ARG A 268 8.55 19.86 -2.22
N LEU A 269 8.70 19.11 -1.13
CA LEU A 269 10.01 18.78 -0.56
C LEU A 269 10.90 18.05 -1.58
N ASN A 270 10.35 17.05 -2.28
CA ASN A 270 11.10 16.26 -3.27
C ASN A 270 11.48 17.10 -4.50
N LEU A 271 10.54 17.89 -5.04
CA LEU A 271 10.77 18.79 -6.18
C LEU A 271 11.79 19.88 -5.88
N ASN A 272 11.85 20.35 -4.63
CA ASN A 272 12.80 21.36 -4.16
C ASN A 272 14.08 20.76 -3.54
N ARG A 273 14.41 19.51 -3.87
CA ARG A 273 15.65 18.85 -3.46
C ARG A 273 15.92 18.95 -1.95
N GLY A 274 14.88 18.64 -1.16
CA GLY A 274 14.97 18.57 0.30
C GLY A 274 14.79 19.91 1.02
N ILE A 275 14.40 20.98 0.32
CA ILE A 275 14.05 22.27 0.91
C ILE A 275 12.52 22.43 0.95
N PHE A 276 11.99 22.83 2.09
CA PHE A 276 10.58 23.16 2.26
C PHE A 276 10.43 24.51 2.98
N LYS A 277 9.73 25.47 2.36
CA LYS A 277 9.54 26.85 2.89
C LYS A 277 10.87 27.48 3.35
N GLY A 278 11.92 27.36 2.56
CA GLY A 278 13.26 27.91 2.84
C GLY A 278 14.10 27.09 3.84
N LYS A 279 13.53 26.09 4.51
CA LYS A 279 14.25 25.23 5.46
C LYS A 279 14.68 23.93 4.79
N ARG A 280 15.95 23.56 4.94
CA ARG A 280 16.48 22.27 4.50
C ARG A 280 16.13 21.18 5.51
N LEU A 281 15.40 20.17 5.07
CA LEU A 281 15.06 18.98 5.86
C LEU A 281 15.91 17.77 5.46
N LEU A 282 16.35 17.72 4.20
CA LEU A 282 17.23 16.69 3.64
C LEU A 282 18.29 17.38 2.75
N SER A 283 19.48 16.83 2.70
CA SER A 283 20.49 17.32 1.77
C SER A 283 20.08 17.04 0.32
N ALA A 284 20.62 17.84 -0.60
CA ALA A 284 20.41 17.58 -2.03
C ALA A 284 21.01 16.24 -2.47
N ASP A 285 22.10 15.81 -1.82
CA ASP A 285 22.79 14.56 -2.10
C ASP A 285 21.93 13.36 -1.67
N VAL A 286 21.26 13.42 -0.51
CA VAL A 286 20.32 12.37 -0.07
C VAL A 286 19.15 12.27 -1.06
N ILE A 287 18.53 13.39 -1.44
CA ILE A 287 17.43 13.37 -2.44
C ILE A 287 17.92 12.80 -3.77
N LYS A 288 19.13 13.19 -4.22
CA LYS A 288 19.74 12.66 -5.45
C LYS A 288 19.94 11.15 -5.35
N GLU A 289 20.50 10.67 -4.23
CA GLU A 289 20.77 9.26 -4.02
C GLU A 289 19.47 8.42 -4.00
N MET A 290 18.42 8.91 -3.32
CA MET A 290 17.11 8.25 -3.31
C MET A 290 16.52 8.10 -4.72
N GLN A 291 16.81 9.03 -5.62
CA GLN A 291 16.33 9.08 -7.01
C GLN A 291 17.38 8.58 -8.02
N THR A 292 18.43 7.90 -7.56
CA THR A 292 19.44 7.26 -8.40
C THR A 292 19.06 5.81 -8.67
N PRO A 293 19.16 5.30 -9.92
CA PRO A 293 18.93 3.89 -10.23
C PRO A 293 19.85 2.98 -9.43
N GLN A 294 19.28 2.08 -8.62
CA GLN A 294 20.01 1.10 -7.80
C GLN A 294 19.81 -0.33 -8.31
N THR A 295 18.59 -0.64 -8.75
CA THR A 295 18.23 -1.98 -9.24
C THR A 295 17.44 -1.83 -10.53
N ILE A 296 17.87 -2.52 -11.58
CA ILE A 296 17.18 -2.48 -12.89
C ILE A 296 15.87 -3.26 -12.81
N ILE A 297 14.79 -2.66 -13.30
CA ILE A 297 13.50 -3.31 -13.52
C ILE A 297 13.39 -3.63 -15.01
N ARG A 298 13.16 -4.90 -15.35
CA ARG A 298 12.93 -5.29 -16.74
C ARG A 298 11.54 -4.82 -17.18
N ILE A 299 11.50 -4.14 -18.32
CA ILE A 299 10.23 -3.73 -18.96
C ILE A 299 9.72 -4.93 -19.74
N ASP A 300 8.51 -5.37 -19.48
CA ASP A 300 7.87 -6.45 -20.23
C ASP A 300 7.26 -5.95 -21.55
N SER A 301 6.84 -6.87 -22.40
CA SER A 301 6.29 -6.54 -23.72
C SER A 301 4.97 -5.76 -23.66
N VAL A 302 4.15 -5.96 -22.63
CA VAL A 302 2.89 -5.24 -22.44
C VAL A 302 3.17 -3.80 -22.03
N ASP A 303 4.08 -3.61 -21.09
CA ASP A 303 4.52 -2.27 -20.65
C ASP A 303 5.20 -1.51 -21.80
N GLN A 304 6.05 -2.20 -22.58
CA GLN A 304 6.71 -1.61 -23.76
C GLN A 304 5.71 -1.20 -24.86
N ALA A 305 4.71 -2.04 -25.13
CA ALA A 305 3.68 -1.72 -26.13
C ALA A 305 2.80 -0.55 -25.66
N LEU A 306 2.45 -0.52 -24.39
CA LEU A 306 1.61 0.52 -23.81
C LEU A 306 2.33 1.87 -23.72
N ARG A 307 3.63 1.86 -23.45
CA ARG A 307 4.49 3.03 -23.23
C ARG A 307 5.77 2.96 -24.06
N PRO A 308 5.69 3.09 -25.38
CA PRO A 308 6.84 2.88 -26.28
C PRO A 308 7.98 3.88 -26.07
N SER A 309 7.71 5.04 -25.46
CA SER A 309 8.74 6.03 -25.09
C SER A 309 9.51 5.67 -23.80
N ASN A 310 9.18 4.55 -23.17
CA ASN A 310 9.79 4.08 -21.93
C ASN A 310 10.94 3.12 -22.27
N HIS A 311 12.19 3.56 -22.12
CA HIS A 311 13.36 2.75 -22.48
C HIS A 311 14.01 2.11 -21.25
N PHE A 312 13.85 2.74 -20.07
CA PHE A 312 14.48 2.32 -18.82
C PHE A 312 13.49 2.29 -17.68
N ALA A 313 13.63 1.27 -16.84
CA ALA A 313 12.98 1.21 -15.55
C ALA A 313 13.98 0.73 -14.50
N ALA A 314 13.98 1.39 -13.34
CA ALA A 314 14.84 1.03 -12.23
C ALA A 314 14.14 1.35 -10.90
N TYR A 315 14.68 0.85 -9.82
CA TYR A 315 14.27 1.20 -8.47
C TYR A 315 15.41 1.93 -7.76
N GLY A 316 15.09 3.09 -7.15
CA GLY A 316 15.95 3.82 -6.23
C GLY A 316 15.66 3.46 -4.77
N PHE A 317 15.70 4.42 -3.85
CA PHE A 317 15.30 4.18 -2.46
C PHE A 317 13.84 4.58 -2.25
N GLY A 318 12.95 3.58 -2.34
CA GLY A 318 11.51 3.76 -2.21
C GLY A 318 10.86 4.45 -3.43
N TRP A 319 11.54 4.55 -4.56
CA TRP A 319 11.05 5.15 -5.80
C TRP A 319 11.28 4.24 -6.99
N THR A 320 10.25 4.06 -7.82
CA THR A 320 10.39 3.57 -9.20
C THR A 320 10.80 4.73 -10.09
N LEU A 321 11.82 4.50 -10.90
CA LEU A 321 12.40 5.47 -11.82
C LEU A 321 12.19 4.99 -13.25
N ARG A 322 11.69 5.87 -14.11
CA ARG A 322 11.48 5.59 -15.53
C ARG A 322 11.86 6.81 -16.36
N ASP A 323 12.11 6.62 -17.64
CA ASP A 323 12.00 7.70 -18.59
C ASP A 323 10.59 7.73 -19.20
N TYR A 324 10.06 8.89 -19.43
CA TYR A 324 8.79 9.08 -20.12
C TYR A 324 8.84 10.35 -20.96
N LEU A 325 8.65 10.23 -22.28
CA LEU A 325 8.74 11.34 -23.24
C LEU A 325 10.03 12.17 -23.06
N GLY A 326 11.17 11.49 -22.85
CA GLY A 326 12.48 12.11 -22.68
C GLY A 326 12.71 12.81 -21.35
N ARG A 327 11.88 12.57 -20.33
CA ARG A 327 12.02 13.11 -18.97
C ARG A 327 12.14 11.99 -17.94
N LYS A 328 12.83 12.26 -16.85
CA LYS A 328 12.89 11.36 -15.69
C LYS A 328 11.58 11.41 -14.91
N LEU A 329 10.86 10.31 -14.88
CA LEU A 329 9.68 10.11 -14.06
C LEU A 329 10.08 9.37 -12.78
N VAL A 330 9.85 10.00 -11.63
CA VAL A 330 10.03 9.43 -10.30
C VAL A 330 8.64 9.17 -9.73
N GLN A 331 8.35 7.92 -9.37
CA GLN A 331 7.01 7.56 -8.90
C GLN A 331 7.02 6.37 -7.95
N HIS A 332 5.96 6.22 -7.18
CA HIS A 332 5.64 4.98 -6.49
C HIS A 332 4.13 4.81 -6.39
N ASP A 333 3.68 3.57 -6.57
CA ASP A 333 2.30 3.19 -6.33
C ASP A 333 2.12 2.65 -4.92
N GLY A 334 0.92 2.83 -4.38
CA GLY A 334 0.46 2.21 -3.17
C GLY A 334 -0.73 1.31 -3.45
N ALA A 335 -0.70 0.11 -2.90
CA ALA A 335 -1.81 -0.83 -2.94
C ALA A 335 -2.03 -1.39 -1.54
N LEU A 336 -3.22 -1.27 -1.05
CA LEU A 336 -3.72 -1.87 0.17
C LEU A 336 -5.14 -2.34 -0.09
N ASP A 337 -5.65 -3.26 0.73
CA ASP A 337 -7.01 -3.78 0.58
C ASP A 337 -8.01 -2.61 0.49
N GLY A 338 -8.73 -2.55 -0.61
CA GLY A 338 -9.71 -1.51 -0.89
C GLY A 338 -9.17 -0.12 -1.20
N MET A 339 -7.84 0.08 -1.36
CA MET A 339 -7.26 1.40 -1.64
C MET A 339 -6.10 1.38 -2.62
N ARG A 340 -5.98 2.46 -3.40
CA ARG A 340 -4.85 2.73 -4.30
C ARG A 340 -4.32 4.13 -4.10
N ALA A 341 -3.02 4.27 -4.23
CA ALA A 341 -2.33 5.55 -4.19
C ALA A 341 -1.27 5.62 -5.29
N ARG A 342 -1.02 6.81 -5.80
CA ARG A 342 0.14 7.13 -6.64
C ARG A 342 0.72 8.47 -6.25
N VAL A 343 2.03 8.49 -6.08
CA VAL A 343 2.84 9.70 -5.98
C VAL A 343 3.79 9.69 -7.15
N ALA A 344 3.78 10.75 -7.96
CA ALA A 344 4.67 10.86 -9.11
C ALA A 344 5.14 12.30 -9.31
N PHE A 345 6.35 12.47 -9.83
CA PHE A 345 6.88 13.78 -10.19
C PHE A 345 7.96 13.70 -11.28
N VAL A 346 8.08 14.78 -12.01
CA VAL A 346 9.09 15.01 -13.06
C VAL A 346 9.95 16.18 -12.61
N PRO A 347 11.16 15.93 -12.07
CA PRO A 347 12.00 16.96 -11.47
C PRO A 347 12.37 18.10 -12.43
N GLU A 348 12.67 17.77 -13.69
CA GLU A 348 13.06 18.74 -14.73
C GLU A 348 11.93 19.73 -15.03
N GLU A 349 10.68 19.26 -14.94
CA GLU A 349 9.49 20.06 -15.17
C GLU A 349 8.93 20.73 -13.91
N LYS A 350 9.54 20.48 -12.74
CA LYS A 350 9.03 20.89 -11.44
C LYS A 350 7.54 20.56 -11.28
N LEU A 351 7.13 19.43 -11.86
CA LEU A 351 5.77 18.91 -11.87
C LEU A 351 5.68 17.70 -10.94
N GLY A 352 4.65 17.64 -10.11
CA GLY A 352 4.32 16.46 -9.32
C GLY A 352 2.83 16.34 -9.10
N PHE A 353 2.34 15.13 -8.82
CA PHE A 353 0.95 14.88 -8.50
C PHE A 353 0.79 13.70 -7.56
N VAL A 354 -0.31 13.73 -6.82
CA VAL A 354 -0.75 12.65 -5.92
C VAL A 354 -2.17 12.28 -6.28
N ILE A 355 -2.44 10.98 -6.41
CA ILE A 355 -3.77 10.41 -6.64
C ILE A 355 -4.02 9.41 -5.53
N LEU A 356 -5.11 9.57 -4.78
CA LEU A 356 -5.54 8.67 -3.72
C LEU A 356 -6.96 8.19 -4.02
N MET A 357 -7.23 6.90 -3.85
CA MET A 357 -8.52 6.29 -4.20
C MET A 357 -8.93 5.25 -3.17
N ASN A 358 -10.22 5.15 -2.92
CA ASN A 358 -10.80 4.15 -2.03
C ASN A 358 -11.36 2.93 -2.78
N SER A 359 -10.63 2.46 -3.77
CA SER A 359 -10.92 1.23 -4.53
C SER A 359 -9.62 0.55 -4.91
N GLN A 360 -9.54 -0.78 -4.75
CA GLN A 360 -8.32 -1.54 -5.04
C GLN A 360 -8.24 -2.02 -6.49
N ASN A 361 -9.30 -2.59 -7.03
CA ASN A 361 -9.30 -3.31 -8.30
C ASN A 361 -9.41 -2.36 -9.49
N THR A 362 -8.42 -1.43 -9.61
CA THR A 362 -8.46 -0.39 -10.64
C THR A 362 -7.07 0.08 -11.03
N ASN A 363 -6.88 0.38 -12.31
CA ASN A 363 -5.73 1.10 -12.83
C ASN A 363 -6.07 2.56 -13.19
N LEU A 364 -7.18 3.08 -12.70
CA LEU A 364 -7.62 4.46 -12.92
C LEU A 364 -6.56 5.49 -12.49
N HIS A 365 -5.86 5.25 -11.37
CA HIS A 365 -4.74 6.09 -10.93
C HIS A 365 -3.63 6.21 -11.99
N SER A 366 -3.38 5.14 -12.75
CA SER A 366 -2.44 5.13 -13.89
C SER A 366 -2.99 5.95 -15.05
N SER A 367 -4.27 5.79 -15.39
CA SER A 367 -4.93 6.52 -16.48
C SER A 367 -4.86 8.03 -16.26
N ILE A 368 -5.19 8.48 -15.05
CA ILE A 368 -5.13 9.90 -14.68
C ILE A 368 -3.69 10.40 -14.68
N ALA A 369 -2.74 9.61 -14.15
CA ALA A 369 -1.33 9.96 -14.12
C ALA A 369 -0.76 10.23 -15.52
N TYR A 370 -0.98 9.30 -16.47
CA TYR A 370 -0.51 9.47 -17.84
C TYR A 370 -1.25 10.57 -18.60
N ARG A 371 -2.54 10.79 -18.30
CA ARG A 371 -3.28 11.94 -18.84
C ARG A 371 -2.65 13.28 -18.41
N ILE A 372 -2.22 13.38 -17.16
CA ILE A 372 -1.51 14.57 -16.64
C ILE A 372 -0.12 14.68 -17.29
N LEU A 373 0.64 13.60 -17.34
CA LEU A 373 1.98 13.58 -17.94
C LEU A 373 1.93 13.97 -19.41
N ASP A 374 1.03 13.41 -20.21
CA ASP A 374 0.90 13.76 -21.64
C ASP A 374 0.59 15.24 -21.85
N HIS A 375 -0.31 15.80 -21.02
CA HIS A 375 -0.61 17.22 -21.12
C HIS A 375 0.63 18.09 -20.88
N TYR A 376 1.38 17.82 -19.81
CA TYR A 376 2.51 18.69 -19.43
C TYR A 376 3.80 18.39 -20.21
N LEU A 377 3.96 17.20 -20.78
CA LEU A 377 5.15 16.78 -21.51
C LEU A 377 4.96 16.78 -23.03
N GLY A 378 3.78 17.20 -23.53
CA GLY A 378 3.49 17.25 -24.96
C GLY A 378 3.27 15.86 -25.57
N GLY A 379 2.75 14.92 -24.81
CA GLY A 379 2.38 13.59 -25.30
C GLY A 379 1.17 13.63 -26.25
N PRO A 380 0.97 12.56 -27.03
CA PRO A 380 -0.18 12.47 -27.94
C PRO A 380 -1.49 12.38 -27.14
N PRO A 381 -2.59 12.87 -27.70
CA PRO A 381 -3.91 12.67 -27.08
C PRO A 381 -4.23 11.17 -27.10
N ARG A 382 -4.36 10.57 -25.90
CA ARG A 382 -4.73 9.16 -25.68
C ARG A 382 -5.83 9.05 -24.64
N ASP A 383 -6.70 8.08 -24.85
CA ASP A 383 -7.65 7.65 -23.82
C ASP A 383 -7.07 6.51 -23.00
N TRP A 384 -6.17 6.87 -22.08
CA TRP A 384 -5.54 5.92 -21.17
C TRP A 384 -6.56 5.12 -20.34
N SER A 385 -7.72 5.71 -20.03
CA SER A 385 -8.76 5.03 -19.25
C SER A 385 -9.32 3.82 -20.01
N SER A 386 -9.78 4.03 -21.23
CA SER A 386 -10.33 2.97 -22.05
C SER A 386 -9.30 1.90 -22.41
N GLU A 387 -8.04 2.32 -22.73
CA GLU A 387 -6.97 1.38 -23.05
C GLU A 387 -6.60 0.46 -21.87
N LEU A 388 -6.41 1.04 -20.67
CA LEU A 388 -6.06 0.26 -19.49
C LEU A 388 -7.24 -0.59 -18.99
N LEU A 389 -8.47 -0.09 -19.11
CA LEU A 389 -9.67 -0.84 -18.73
C LEU A 389 -9.84 -2.09 -19.60
N LYS A 390 -9.56 -1.98 -20.90
CA LYS A 390 -9.58 -3.13 -21.82
C LYS A 390 -8.59 -4.21 -21.36
N ILE A 391 -7.36 -3.84 -21.02
CA ILE A 391 -6.33 -4.78 -20.56
C ILE A 391 -6.78 -5.47 -19.25
N VAL A 392 -7.37 -4.72 -18.31
CA VAL A 392 -7.87 -5.31 -17.06
C VAL A 392 -9.01 -6.28 -17.30
N LYS A 393 -9.98 -5.93 -18.15
CA LYS A 393 -11.08 -6.83 -18.51
C LYS A 393 -10.59 -8.10 -19.20
N GLU A 394 -9.63 -7.99 -20.11
CA GLU A 394 -9.02 -9.17 -20.75
C GLU A 394 -8.30 -10.08 -19.73
N GLN A 395 -7.71 -9.51 -18.68
CA GLN A 395 -7.10 -10.28 -17.61
C GLN A 395 -8.17 -10.95 -16.73
N GLU A 396 -9.22 -10.23 -16.34
CA GLU A 396 -10.36 -10.78 -15.58
C GLU A 396 -11.01 -11.99 -16.31
N GLU A 397 -11.16 -11.92 -17.63
CA GLU A 397 -11.69 -13.05 -18.41
C GLU A 397 -10.73 -14.26 -18.40
N LYS A 398 -9.42 -14.03 -18.42
CA LYS A 398 -8.43 -15.11 -18.29
C LYS A 398 -8.48 -15.75 -16.90
N ASP A 399 -8.59 -14.93 -15.84
CA ASP A 399 -8.66 -15.39 -14.46
C ASP A 399 -9.94 -16.23 -14.24
N LYS A 400 -11.09 -15.78 -14.74
CA LYS A 400 -12.35 -16.55 -14.74
C LYS A 400 -12.24 -17.88 -15.48
N ALA A 401 -11.56 -17.87 -16.63
CA ALA A 401 -11.34 -19.09 -17.40
C ALA A 401 -10.43 -20.08 -16.65
N GLU A 402 -9.43 -19.61 -15.91
CA GLU A 402 -8.55 -20.45 -15.12
C GLU A 402 -9.26 -20.99 -13.87
N GLU A 403 -10.08 -20.18 -13.20
CA GLU A 403 -10.95 -20.63 -12.11
C GLU A 403 -11.90 -21.75 -12.59
N LYS A 404 -12.52 -21.55 -13.75
CA LYS A 404 -13.38 -22.58 -14.36
C LYS A 404 -12.62 -23.88 -14.64
N LYS A 405 -11.40 -23.83 -15.17
CA LYS A 405 -10.58 -25.04 -15.36
C LYS A 405 -10.30 -25.74 -14.04
N THR A 406 -10.02 -25.00 -12.99
CA THR A 406 -9.84 -25.55 -11.65
C THR A 406 -11.10 -26.27 -11.17
N ILE A 407 -12.28 -25.66 -11.35
CA ILE A 407 -13.58 -26.29 -11.03
C ILE A 407 -13.82 -27.55 -11.87
N ASP A 408 -13.58 -27.48 -13.18
CA ASP A 408 -13.79 -28.59 -14.12
C ASP A 408 -12.82 -29.75 -13.86
N SER A 409 -11.63 -29.48 -13.30
CA SER A 409 -10.64 -30.51 -12.92
C SER A 409 -11.01 -31.30 -11.67
N ARG A 410 -12.06 -30.88 -10.95
CA ARG A 410 -12.52 -31.58 -9.73
C ARG A 410 -12.96 -33.01 -10.06
N VAL A 411 -12.38 -33.99 -9.39
CA VAL A 411 -12.80 -35.40 -9.51
C VAL A 411 -14.04 -35.63 -8.64
N LYS A 412 -15.19 -35.79 -9.29
CA LYS A 412 -16.48 -35.97 -8.61
C LYS A 412 -16.62 -37.39 -8.04
N GLY A 413 -17.39 -37.53 -6.97
CA GLY A 413 -17.73 -38.82 -6.38
C GLY A 413 -16.66 -39.46 -5.50
N THR A 414 -15.53 -38.77 -5.28
CA THR A 414 -14.50 -39.20 -4.32
C THR A 414 -14.94 -38.92 -2.88
N LYS A 415 -14.29 -39.60 -1.96
CA LYS A 415 -14.44 -39.36 -0.51
C LYS A 415 -13.07 -39.16 0.10
N PRO A 416 -12.96 -38.45 1.25
CA PRO A 416 -11.72 -38.43 2.01
C PRO A 416 -11.29 -39.84 2.38
N SER A 417 -10.00 -40.09 2.46
CA SER A 417 -9.46 -41.43 2.80
C SER A 417 -9.67 -41.81 4.28
N LEU A 418 -9.89 -40.83 5.14
CA LEU A 418 -10.12 -40.97 6.59
C LEU A 418 -11.39 -40.26 7.04
N ALA A 419 -11.80 -40.47 8.28
CA ALA A 419 -12.87 -39.70 8.92
C ALA A 419 -12.44 -38.25 9.14
N LEU A 420 -13.39 -37.30 9.20
CA LEU A 420 -13.05 -35.88 9.36
C LEU A 420 -12.25 -35.60 10.64
N GLU A 421 -12.49 -36.36 11.67
CA GLU A 421 -11.80 -36.28 12.96
C GLU A 421 -10.29 -36.53 12.84
N ASP A 422 -9.88 -37.38 11.91
CA ASP A 422 -8.48 -37.74 11.70
C ASP A 422 -7.68 -36.56 11.02
N PHE A 423 -8.38 -35.69 10.29
CA PHE A 423 -7.80 -34.48 9.73
C PHE A 423 -7.70 -33.34 10.75
N ALA A 424 -8.43 -33.41 11.86
CA ALA A 424 -8.34 -32.41 12.92
C ALA A 424 -6.97 -32.46 13.61
N GLY A 425 -6.49 -31.29 14.05
CA GLY A 425 -5.22 -31.16 14.74
C GLY A 425 -4.59 -29.80 14.57
N THR A 426 -3.37 -29.69 15.08
CA THR A 426 -2.49 -28.51 14.90
C THR A 426 -1.41 -28.87 13.91
N TYR A 427 -1.26 -28.02 12.89
CA TYR A 427 -0.24 -28.15 11.83
C TYR A 427 0.67 -26.94 11.91
N ASP A 428 1.95 -27.14 12.14
CA ASP A 428 2.90 -26.04 12.42
C ASP A 428 3.90 -25.85 11.29
N ASN A 429 4.34 -24.59 11.14
CA ASN A 429 5.41 -24.19 10.25
C ASN A 429 6.30 -23.16 10.97
N GLU A 430 7.61 -23.37 10.98
CA GLU A 430 8.57 -22.53 11.71
C GLU A 430 8.49 -21.04 11.32
N MET A 431 8.21 -20.75 10.06
CA MET A 431 8.10 -19.38 9.56
C MET A 431 6.75 -18.75 9.88
N TYR A 432 5.65 -19.50 9.66
CA TYR A 432 4.30 -18.94 9.70
C TYR A 432 3.52 -19.29 10.99
N GLY A 433 3.99 -20.25 11.79
CA GLY A 433 3.30 -20.74 12.96
C GLY A 433 2.13 -21.68 12.61
N PRO A 434 1.21 -21.93 13.57
CA PRO A 434 0.24 -23.00 13.46
C PRO A 434 -1.01 -22.67 12.63
N VAL A 435 -1.48 -23.66 11.86
CA VAL A 435 -2.85 -23.79 11.35
C VAL A 435 -3.59 -24.77 12.28
N ILE A 436 -4.75 -24.38 12.74
CA ILE A 436 -5.62 -25.21 13.60
C ILE A 436 -6.80 -25.72 12.75
N VAL A 437 -6.98 -27.02 12.71
CA VAL A 437 -8.10 -27.68 12.04
C VAL A 437 -8.94 -28.40 13.07
N LYS A 438 -10.26 -28.17 13.09
CA LYS A 438 -11.23 -28.79 13.98
C LYS A 438 -12.42 -29.35 13.20
N VAL A 439 -13.16 -30.26 13.79
CA VAL A 439 -14.47 -30.65 13.26
C VAL A 439 -15.54 -29.85 13.99
N GLU A 440 -16.29 -29.05 13.26
CA GLU A 440 -17.41 -28.25 13.77
C GLU A 440 -18.61 -28.44 12.84
N ASN A 441 -19.78 -28.78 13.38
CA ASN A 441 -21.01 -28.99 12.61
C ASN A 441 -20.88 -29.98 11.42
N GLY A 442 -20.03 -31.02 11.56
CA GLY A 442 -19.80 -32.00 10.49
C GLY A 442 -18.92 -31.52 9.32
N LYS A 443 -18.22 -30.42 9.49
CA LYS A 443 -17.26 -29.87 8.55
C LYS A 443 -15.91 -29.63 9.23
N LEU A 444 -14.84 -29.45 8.41
CA LEU A 444 -13.58 -28.97 8.92
C LEU A 444 -13.64 -27.45 9.06
N ALA A 445 -13.38 -26.95 10.26
CA ALA A 445 -13.14 -25.53 10.54
C ALA A 445 -11.63 -25.30 10.57
N VAL A 446 -11.16 -24.31 9.79
CA VAL A 446 -9.75 -23.98 9.63
C VAL A 446 -9.50 -22.58 10.21
N GLN A 447 -8.49 -22.47 11.06
CA GLN A 447 -8.03 -21.20 11.60
C GLN A 447 -6.52 -21.06 11.36
N PHE A 448 -6.14 -19.96 10.69
CA PHE A 448 -4.77 -19.52 10.56
C PHE A 448 -4.72 -18.03 10.90
N TYR A 449 -3.86 -17.63 11.83
CA TYR A 449 -3.89 -16.31 12.41
C TYR A 449 -5.26 -15.95 13.02
N PRO A 450 -5.43 -14.79 13.64
CA PRO A 450 -6.74 -14.39 14.18
C PRO A 450 -7.79 -14.11 13.10
N THR A 451 -7.39 -13.78 11.88
CA THR A 451 -8.24 -13.27 10.80
C THR A 451 -8.70 -14.36 9.84
N TYR A 452 -7.84 -15.33 9.56
CA TYR A 452 -8.17 -16.42 8.64
C TYR A 452 -8.96 -17.48 9.36
N ILE A 453 -10.28 -17.32 9.41
CA ILE A 453 -11.24 -18.30 9.99
C ILE A 453 -12.19 -18.69 8.87
N GLY A 454 -12.27 -19.97 8.56
CA GLY A 454 -13.11 -20.48 7.49
C GLY A 454 -13.61 -21.90 7.70
N GLU A 455 -14.54 -22.31 6.86
CA GLU A 455 -15.02 -23.69 6.76
C GLU A 455 -14.47 -24.34 5.50
N ALA A 456 -14.09 -25.62 5.60
CA ALA A 456 -13.54 -26.37 4.50
C ALA A 456 -14.52 -27.47 4.07
N ASP A 457 -14.97 -27.38 2.82
CA ASP A 457 -15.81 -28.39 2.17
C ASP A 457 -14.94 -29.36 1.37
N HIS A 458 -15.31 -30.66 1.39
CA HIS A 458 -14.60 -31.68 0.64
C HIS A 458 -14.59 -31.36 -0.87
N TRP A 459 -13.39 -31.30 -1.47
CA TRP A 459 -13.21 -31.03 -2.89
C TRP A 459 -13.04 -32.33 -3.68
N HIS A 460 -11.97 -33.05 -3.46
CA HIS A 460 -11.73 -34.40 -3.98
C HIS A 460 -10.61 -35.08 -3.19
N TYR A 461 -10.66 -36.42 -3.04
CA TYR A 461 -9.69 -37.16 -2.26
C TYR A 461 -9.48 -36.52 -0.87
N ASP A 462 -8.25 -36.22 -0.50
CA ASP A 462 -7.91 -35.56 0.79
C ASP A 462 -7.71 -34.04 0.61
N THR A 463 -8.28 -33.47 -0.44
CA THR A 463 -8.28 -32.01 -0.71
C THR A 463 -9.62 -31.41 -0.32
N PHE A 464 -9.55 -30.25 0.34
CA PHE A 464 -10.70 -29.47 0.79
C PHE A 464 -10.58 -28.05 0.31
N GLN A 465 -11.71 -27.42 -0.03
CA GLN A 465 -11.80 -26.00 -0.35
C GLN A 465 -12.21 -25.24 0.91
N VAL A 466 -11.35 -24.32 1.36
CA VAL A 466 -11.64 -23.43 2.48
C VAL A 466 -12.35 -22.19 1.95
N VAL A 467 -13.47 -21.83 2.55
CA VAL A 467 -14.19 -20.57 2.34
C VAL A 467 -14.02 -19.72 3.59
N TRP A 468 -13.34 -18.60 3.45
CA TRP A 468 -13.06 -17.72 4.59
C TRP A 468 -14.30 -16.92 4.99
N LYS A 469 -14.48 -16.65 6.30
CA LYS A 469 -15.57 -15.79 6.80
C LYS A 469 -15.46 -14.36 6.27
N ASP A 470 -14.23 -13.85 6.17
CA ASP A 470 -13.97 -12.62 5.46
C ASP A 470 -13.92 -12.94 3.95
N ARG A 471 -14.96 -12.51 3.24
CA ARG A 471 -15.12 -12.80 1.82
C ARG A 471 -14.10 -12.10 0.93
N SER A 472 -13.44 -11.03 1.42
CA SER A 472 -12.37 -10.36 0.69
C SER A 472 -11.12 -11.23 0.54
N ILE A 473 -10.92 -12.20 1.44
CA ILE A 473 -9.82 -13.18 1.35
C ILE A 473 -10.08 -14.21 0.24
N GLY A 474 -11.34 -14.50 -0.08
CA GLY A 474 -11.71 -15.44 -1.13
C GLY A 474 -11.76 -16.90 -0.66
N LYS A 475 -11.20 -17.80 -1.45
CA LYS A 475 -11.20 -19.27 -1.24
C LYS A 475 -9.81 -19.83 -1.43
N ASP A 476 -9.46 -20.85 -0.65
CA ASP A 476 -8.19 -21.55 -0.75
C ASP A 476 -8.37 -23.06 -0.83
N MET A 477 -7.37 -23.77 -1.33
CA MET A 477 -7.31 -25.22 -1.35
C MET A 477 -6.28 -25.72 -0.34
N ILE A 478 -6.68 -26.65 0.51
CA ILE A 478 -5.79 -27.38 1.41
C ILE A 478 -5.84 -28.88 1.08
N THR A 479 -4.70 -29.52 1.06
CA THR A 479 -4.57 -30.97 0.81
C THR A 479 -3.83 -31.61 1.98
N PHE A 480 -4.38 -32.67 2.53
CA PHE A 480 -3.72 -33.44 3.57
C PHE A 480 -2.92 -34.60 2.99
N THR A 481 -1.78 -34.87 3.58
CA THR A 481 -0.88 -35.98 3.20
C THR A 481 -0.82 -36.99 4.34
N LEU A 482 -0.89 -38.28 4.01
CA LEU A 482 -0.75 -39.36 4.97
C LEU A 482 0.72 -39.79 5.10
N GLY A 483 1.13 -40.01 6.32
CA GLY A 483 2.42 -40.63 6.62
C GLY A 483 2.39 -42.16 6.42
N PRO A 484 3.54 -42.85 6.61
CA PRO A 484 3.66 -44.32 6.43
C PRO A 484 2.71 -45.14 7.30
N GLU A 485 2.26 -44.58 8.41
CA GLU A 485 1.34 -45.25 9.36
C GLU A 485 -0.12 -45.07 8.97
N GLY A 486 -0.44 -44.47 7.82
CA GLY A 486 -1.80 -44.20 7.37
C GLY A 486 -2.51 -43.08 8.14
N LYS A 487 -1.77 -42.28 8.91
CA LYS A 487 -2.28 -41.12 9.64
C LYS A 487 -1.90 -39.83 8.93
N VAL A 488 -2.71 -38.80 9.09
CA VAL A 488 -2.38 -37.45 8.53
C VAL A 488 -1.11 -36.94 9.17
N SER A 489 -0.11 -36.59 8.34
CA SER A 489 1.20 -36.06 8.76
C SER A 489 1.40 -34.59 8.37
N GLU A 490 0.77 -34.15 7.27
CA GLU A 490 1.01 -32.82 6.72
C GLU A 490 -0.28 -32.21 6.19
N LEU A 491 -0.32 -30.87 6.20
CA LEU A 491 -1.29 -30.04 5.53
C LEU A 491 -0.54 -29.17 4.52
N ARG A 492 -0.84 -29.33 3.23
CA ARG A 492 -0.34 -28.47 2.16
C ARG A 492 -1.41 -27.43 1.83
N TRP A 493 -1.11 -26.16 2.04
CA TRP A 493 -1.93 -25.05 1.58
C TRP A 493 -1.43 -24.66 0.18
N GLN A 494 -2.27 -24.87 -0.85
CA GLN A 494 -1.88 -24.64 -2.24
C GLN A 494 -1.55 -23.17 -2.47
N GLY A 495 -0.45 -22.92 -3.20
CA GLY A 495 0.01 -21.55 -3.48
C GLY A 495 0.66 -20.84 -2.29
N PHE A 496 0.74 -21.49 -1.12
CA PHE A 496 1.33 -20.91 0.08
C PHE A 496 2.51 -21.76 0.60
N THR A 497 2.26 -22.76 1.45
CA THR A 497 3.31 -23.59 2.03
C THR A 497 2.77 -24.90 2.59
N MET A 498 3.65 -25.68 3.22
CA MET A 498 3.34 -26.92 3.91
C MET A 498 3.52 -26.77 5.42
N PHE A 499 2.61 -27.40 6.16
CA PHE A 499 2.61 -27.46 7.62
C PHE A 499 2.67 -28.91 8.08
N THR A 500 3.44 -29.19 9.10
CA THR A 500 3.58 -30.54 9.68
C THR A 500 2.64 -30.71 10.86
N LYS A 501 1.91 -31.83 10.94
CA LYS A 501 1.01 -32.13 12.06
C LYS A 501 1.81 -32.35 13.33
N THR A 502 1.47 -31.62 14.40
CA THR A 502 2.15 -31.67 15.69
C THR A 502 1.27 -32.24 16.81
N LYS A 503 -0.06 -32.12 16.68
CA LYS A 503 -1.05 -32.63 17.61
C LYS A 503 -2.32 -33.04 16.91
#